data_b2dda3038aa28e40d5879908f8923395
#
_entry.id   b2dda3038aa28e40d5879908f8923395
#
_cell.length_a   1.000
_cell.length_b   1.000
_cell.length_c   1.000
_cell.angle_alpha   90.00
_cell.angle_beta   90.00
_cell.angle_gamma   90.00
#
_symmetry.space_group_name_H-M   'P 1'
#
loop_
_entity.id
_entity.type
_entity.pdbx_description
1 polymer ?
#
loop_
_entity_poly.entity_id
_entity_poly.type
_entity_poly.pdbx_seq_one_letter_code
_entity_poly.pdbx_strand_id
1 'polypeptide(L)'
;MKTERNKMKIKTLVLFIVSIQLAFSQSKTEYLKNNRFDLLNSNFEFPQSNFKIIGFGAYHGSQETEKAENILLENLINKNKVKYYLPETDLGIAYYFNQYLKSGDTILLKDLVRHYGVRVPQEKSIETYNKWKGIKKINDNQPENNKIQVVGIDIIVTYKYTSKLLIELLKIEKGKYKSYDNLYEMVKIDTTDFSPYYDSYSKNILKNFIVDYENDKTYFNSITNNKIITDNLIENIKLTLKKQDREKTIFDNYLFLSQLYDFNSNPQFVRMGFFHIEKDRESNSPSFFRRLIEDNMYKKEEIVSIAGFLTKSRVLWDLKYDANKKYIGYTTEGGYGIGDYWKEYFKGINKLKNNRLSNLTLYHLNNENSPYKKNQTDLMEIKLFLKKSNKNDLKGKTTTDYFDYAILISNSQANKPIEELDK
;
A
#
# COMPACT_ATOMS: atom_id res chain seq x y z
N MET A 1 13.38 -59.42 -32.96
CA MET A 1 13.02 -59.67 -31.53
C MET A 1 13.82 -58.86 -30.50
N LYS A 2 15.16 -58.76 -30.54
CA LYS A 2 15.92 -57.95 -29.53
C LYS A 2 15.63 -56.45 -29.56
N THR A 3 15.40 -55.86 -30.74
CA THR A 3 15.15 -54.44 -30.95
C THR A 3 13.78 -53.99 -30.45
N GLU A 4 12.75 -54.80 -30.57
CA GLU A 4 11.40 -54.49 -30.06
C GLU A 4 11.32 -54.58 -28.51
N ARG A 5 12.04 -55.53 -27.93
CA ARG A 5 12.09 -55.73 -26.49
C ARG A 5 12.82 -54.54 -25.78
N ASN A 6 13.79 -53.93 -26.45
CA ASN A 6 14.48 -52.73 -25.93
C ASN A 6 13.58 -51.47 -26.09
N LYS A 7 12.83 -51.32 -27.19
CA LYS A 7 11.87 -50.21 -27.36
C LYS A 7 10.72 -50.29 -26.34
N MET A 8 10.26 -51.48 -25.99
CA MET A 8 9.22 -51.68 -24.97
C MET A 8 9.74 -51.35 -23.55
N LYS A 9 10.96 -51.73 -23.20
CA LYS A 9 11.61 -51.37 -21.92
C LYS A 9 11.81 -49.87 -21.77
N ILE A 10 12.22 -49.17 -22.84
CA ILE A 10 12.40 -47.71 -22.82
C ILE A 10 11.06 -47.01 -22.64
N LYS A 11 10.01 -47.47 -23.36
CA LYS A 11 8.64 -46.90 -23.20
C LYS A 11 8.10 -47.08 -21.76
N THR A 12 8.32 -48.28 -21.18
CA THR A 12 7.88 -48.56 -19.81
C THR A 12 8.69 -47.72 -18.79
N LEU A 13 9.99 -47.53 -19.01
CA LEU A 13 10.83 -46.68 -18.15
C LEU A 13 10.41 -45.19 -18.24
N VAL A 14 10.13 -44.70 -19.43
CA VAL A 14 9.64 -43.32 -19.65
C VAL A 14 8.25 -43.11 -18.99
N LEU A 15 7.34 -44.08 -19.15
CA LEU A 15 6.03 -44.06 -18.49
C LEU A 15 6.18 -44.07 -16.94
N PHE A 16 7.13 -44.84 -16.41
CA PHE A 16 7.37 -44.93 -14.98
C PHE A 16 7.98 -43.64 -14.42
N ILE A 17 8.92 -43.04 -15.16
CA ILE A 17 9.50 -41.71 -14.79
C ILE A 17 8.44 -40.61 -14.85
N VAL A 18 7.58 -40.61 -15.88
CA VAL A 18 6.47 -39.64 -15.99
C VAL A 18 5.43 -39.87 -14.90
N SER A 19 5.11 -41.10 -14.52
CA SER A 19 4.19 -41.40 -13.41
C SER A 19 4.76 -41.03 -12.05
N ILE A 20 6.07 -41.14 -11.84
CA ILE A 20 6.74 -40.67 -10.62
C ILE A 20 6.72 -39.14 -10.53
N GLN A 21 6.92 -38.43 -11.64
CA GLN A 21 6.81 -36.96 -11.65
C GLN A 21 5.36 -36.48 -11.42
N LEU A 22 4.36 -37.22 -11.85
CA LEU A 22 2.95 -36.92 -11.58
C LEU A 22 2.53 -37.24 -10.12
N ALA A 23 3.15 -38.24 -9.49
CA ALA A 23 2.87 -38.63 -8.10
C ALA A 23 3.40 -37.63 -7.05
N PHE A 24 4.38 -36.78 -7.40
CA PHE A 24 4.96 -35.77 -6.51
C PHE A 24 4.39 -34.35 -6.69
N SER A 25 3.37 -34.17 -7.53
CA SER A 25 2.71 -32.87 -7.63
C SER A 25 1.70 -32.72 -6.48
N GLN A 26 2.11 -32.09 -5.40
CA GLN A 26 1.22 -31.72 -4.30
C GLN A 26 0.01 -30.96 -4.85
N SER A 27 -1.23 -31.36 -4.48
CA SER A 27 -2.42 -30.64 -4.87
C SER A 27 -2.40 -29.22 -4.28
N LYS A 28 -2.99 -28.23 -4.98
CA LYS A 28 -3.12 -26.86 -4.44
C LYS A 28 -3.81 -26.83 -3.06
N THR A 29 -4.78 -27.70 -2.86
CA THR A 29 -5.50 -27.80 -1.59
C THR A 29 -4.59 -28.27 -0.45
N GLU A 30 -3.82 -29.32 -0.69
CA GLU A 30 -2.88 -29.84 0.27
C GLU A 30 -1.73 -28.86 0.55
N TYR A 31 -1.21 -28.21 -0.50
CA TYR A 31 -0.21 -27.17 -0.35
C TYR A 31 -0.72 -26.02 0.54
N LEU A 32 -1.91 -25.50 0.28
CA LEU A 32 -2.52 -24.42 1.07
C LEU A 32 -2.75 -24.84 2.52
N LYS A 33 -3.15 -26.08 2.80
CA LYS A 33 -3.32 -26.58 4.15
C LYS A 33 -2.02 -26.57 4.95
N ASN A 34 -0.90 -26.85 4.31
CA ASN A 34 0.40 -26.95 4.95
C ASN A 34 1.17 -25.61 5.00
N ASN A 35 0.72 -24.59 4.25
CA ASN A 35 1.39 -23.31 4.12
C ASN A 35 0.43 -22.14 4.45
N ARG A 36 -0.34 -22.27 5.53
CA ARG A 36 -1.29 -21.27 6.01
C ARG A 36 -1.09 -20.96 7.47
N PHE A 37 -1.37 -19.71 7.84
CA PHE A 37 -1.20 -19.18 9.17
C PHE A 37 -2.44 -18.40 9.57
N ASP A 38 -2.85 -18.51 10.82
CA ASP A 38 -3.96 -17.73 11.36
C ASP A 38 -3.41 -16.44 11.95
N LEU A 39 -3.72 -15.28 11.34
CA LEU A 39 -3.30 -13.98 11.86
C LEU A 39 -3.95 -13.67 13.22
N LEU A 40 -5.09 -14.27 13.54
CA LEU A 40 -5.77 -14.06 14.81
C LEU A 40 -5.20 -14.91 15.95
N ASN A 41 -4.27 -15.82 15.66
CA ASN A 41 -3.58 -16.57 16.69
C ASN A 41 -2.62 -15.65 17.45
N SER A 42 -2.72 -15.62 18.78
CA SER A 42 -1.84 -14.82 19.66
C SER A 42 -0.35 -15.12 19.49
N ASN A 43 -0.01 -16.32 19.01
CA ASN A 43 1.35 -16.75 18.75
C ASN A 43 1.73 -16.63 17.25
N PHE A 44 0.99 -15.85 16.47
CA PHE A 44 1.33 -15.65 15.08
C PHE A 44 2.70 -14.98 14.95
N GLU A 45 3.55 -15.58 14.14
CA GLU A 45 4.83 -15.01 13.69
C GLU A 45 4.87 -15.02 12.17
N PHE A 46 5.28 -13.90 11.57
CA PHE A 46 5.44 -13.82 10.13
C PHE A 46 6.55 -14.79 9.67
N PRO A 47 6.29 -15.66 8.69
CA PRO A 47 7.17 -16.82 8.43
C PRO A 47 8.49 -16.50 7.72
N GLN A 48 8.73 -15.24 7.32
CA GLN A 48 9.94 -14.82 6.63
C GLN A 48 10.64 -13.69 7.39
N SER A 49 11.95 -13.82 7.61
CA SER A 49 12.75 -12.83 8.34
C SER A 49 13.67 -11.99 7.45
N ASN A 50 14.09 -12.52 6.32
CA ASN A 50 15.07 -11.86 5.45
C ASN A 50 14.36 -11.11 4.30
N PHE A 51 14.19 -9.81 4.48
CA PHE A 51 13.70 -8.90 3.44
C PHE A 51 14.22 -7.47 3.71
N LYS A 52 14.29 -6.65 2.68
CA LYS A 52 14.54 -5.22 2.77
C LYS A 52 13.24 -4.45 2.83
N ILE A 53 12.26 -4.86 2.06
CA ILE A 53 10.96 -4.22 1.98
C ILE A 53 9.86 -5.27 1.87
N ILE A 54 8.81 -5.09 2.64
CA ILE A 54 7.61 -5.91 2.61
C ILE A 54 6.38 -5.03 2.38
N GLY A 55 5.52 -5.43 1.43
CA GLY A 55 4.30 -4.69 1.11
C GLY A 55 3.05 -5.50 1.39
N PHE A 56 2.05 -4.85 1.98
CA PHE A 56 0.69 -5.35 2.09
C PHE A 56 -0.24 -4.50 1.23
N GLY A 57 -0.75 -5.09 0.14
CA GLY A 57 -1.70 -4.47 -0.76
C GLY A 57 -3.08 -5.10 -0.63
N ALA A 58 -4.08 -4.30 -0.29
CA ALA A 58 -5.45 -4.75 -0.15
C ALA A 58 -6.42 -3.62 -0.47
N TYR A 59 -7.66 -3.98 -0.78
CA TYR A 59 -8.74 -3.03 -0.97
C TYR A 59 -9.02 -2.25 0.33
N HIS A 60 -9.34 -0.97 0.19
CA HIS A 60 -9.57 -0.07 1.32
C HIS A 60 -11.02 -0.14 1.84
N GLY A 61 -11.25 0.34 3.06
CA GLY A 61 -12.59 0.56 3.61
C GLY A 61 -13.25 -0.65 4.28
N SER A 62 -12.47 -1.66 4.64
CA SER A 62 -12.91 -2.89 5.29
C SER A 62 -12.27 -3.04 6.66
N GLN A 63 -13.06 -3.28 7.71
CA GLN A 63 -12.57 -3.33 9.11
C GLN A 63 -11.46 -4.36 9.32
N GLU A 64 -11.62 -5.56 8.77
CA GLU A 64 -10.62 -6.63 8.92
C GLU A 64 -9.36 -6.36 8.11
N THR A 65 -9.39 -5.49 7.08
CA THR A 65 -8.18 -5.03 6.37
C THR A 65 -7.29 -4.19 7.30
N GLU A 66 -7.89 -3.21 8.01
CA GLU A 66 -7.18 -2.37 8.96
C GLU A 66 -6.61 -3.18 10.12
N LYS A 67 -7.36 -4.18 10.56
CA LYS A 67 -6.91 -5.11 11.61
C LYS A 67 -5.75 -6.00 11.16
N ALA A 68 -5.83 -6.54 9.93
CA ALA A 68 -4.73 -7.33 9.35
C ALA A 68 -3.44 -6.53 9.24
N GLU A 69 -3.53 -5.26 8.81
CA GLU A 69 -2.40 -4.34 8.75
C GLU A 69 -1.75 -4.14 10.12
N ASN A 70 -2.54 -3.86 11.17
CA ASN A 70 -2.01 -3.68 12.52
C ASN A 70 -1.31 -4.94 13.04
N ILE A 71 -1.91 -6.13 12.84
CA ILE A 71 -1.30 -7.39 13.25
C ILE A 71 0.02 -7.63 12.53
N LEU A 72 0.07 -7.41 11.21
CA LEU A 72 1.30 -7.53 10.45
C LEU A 72 2.36 -6.55 10.93
N LEU A 73 2.01 -5.26 11.06
CA LEU A 73 2.96 -4.22 11.46
C LEU A 73 3.52 -4.48 12.85
N GLU A 74 2.67 -4.84 13.84
CA GLU A 74 3.12 -5.19 15.20
C GLU A 74 4.10 -6.37 15.18
N ASN A 75 3.76 -7.42 14.42
CA ASN A 75 4.62 -8.59 14.30
C ASN A 75 5.97 -8.26 13.65
N LEU A 76 5.95 -7.50 12.56
CA LEU A 76 7.14 -7.09 11.81
C LEU A 76 8.04 -6.14 12.63
N ILE A 77 7.48 -5.23 13.42
CA ILE A 77 8.26 -4.37 14.32
C ILE A 77 8.95 -5.23 15.39
N ASN A 78 8.20 -6.10 16.05
CA ASN A 78 8.72 -6.87 17.17
C ASN A 78 9.75 -7.92 16.75
N LYS A 79 9.52 -8.62 15.64
CA LYS A 79 10.34 -9.76 15.19
C LYS A 79 11.37 -9.37 14.13
N ASN A 80 10.98 -8.62 13.11
CA ASN A 80 11.81 -8.30 11.96
C ASN A 80 12.50 -6.94 12.06
N LYS A 81 12.25 -6.17 13.14
CA LYS A 81 12.84 -4.85 13.38
C LYS A 81 12.53 -3.85 12.25
N VAL A 82 11.32 -3.90 11.70
CA VAL A 82 10.87 -2.89 10.73
C VAL A 82 11.01 -1.51 11.35
N LYS A 83 11.71 -0.63 10.62
CA LYS A 83 12.05 0.72 11.04
C LYS A 83 11.18 1.78 10.37
N TYR A 84 10.84 1.55 9.11
CA TYR A 84 10.08 2.51 8.33
C TYR A 84 8.71 1.94 7.95
N TYR A 85 7.68 2.76 8.20
CA TYR A 85 6.32 2.49 7.75
C TYR A 85 5.95 3.48 6.65
N LEU A 86 5.63 2.95 5.47
CA LEU A 86 5.33 3.70 4.25
C LEU A 86 3.84 3.51 3.88
N PRO A 87 2.91 4.27 4.49
CA PRO A 87 1.51 4.27 4.07
C PRO A 87 1.33 4.99 2.75
N GLU A 88 0.17 4.80 2.10
CA GLU A 88 -0.20 5.43 0.84
C GLU A 88 -0.46 6.93 1.00
N THR A 89 0.59 7.71 1.29
CA THR A 89 0.49 9.16 1.54
C THR A 89 1.76 9.91 1.16
N ASP A 90 1.63 11.25 1.08
CA ASP A 90 2.75 12.16 0.83
C ASP A 90 3.57 12.46 2.10
N LEU A 91 4.76 13.06 1.90
CA LEU A 91 5.68 13.39 2.97
C LEU A 91 5.08 14.38 3.99
N GLY A 92 4.23 15.32 3.55
CA GLY A 92 3.61 16.30 4.44
C GLY A 92 2.71 15.64 5.48
N ILE A 93 1.79 14.78 5.05
CA ILE A 93 0.92 14.03 5.97
C ILE A 93 1.74 13.08 6.84
N ALA A 94 2.72 12.36 6.28
CA ALA A 94 3.58 11.45 7.03
C ALA A 94 4.36 12.15 8.15
N TYR A 95 4.86 13.37 7.89
CA TYR A 95 5.52 14.19 8.91
C TYR A 95 4.61 14.45 10.11
N TYR A 96 3.35 14.80 9.89
CA TYR A 96 2.41 15.06 10.98
C TYR A 96 1.88 13.77 11.63
N PHE A 97 1.85 12.64 10.96
CA PHE A 97 1.66 11.35 11.63
C PHE A 97 2.81 11.06 12.61
N ASN A 98 4.06 11.37 12.26
CA ASN A 98 5.17 11.26 13.22
C ASN A 98 5.02 12.22 14.41
N GLN A 99 4.47 13.43 14.20
CA GLN A 99 4.14 14.34 15.31
C GLN A 99 3.05 13.75 16.20
N TYR A 100 2.02 13.16 15.63
CA TYR A 100 1.01 12.43 16.39
C TYR A 100 1.61 11.25 17.18
N LEU A 101 2.48 10.44 16.58
CA LEU A 101 3.13 9.31 17.27
C LEU A 101 3.97 9.77 18.47
N LYS A 102 4.53 10.98 18.44
CA LYS A 102 5.24 11.59 19.58
C LYS A 102 4.28 12.15 20.64
N SER A 103 3.31 12.96 20.22
CA SER A 103 2.48 13.74 21.13
C SER A 103 1.27 13.00 21.69
N GLY A 104 0.68 12.08 20.89
CA GLY A 104 -0.61 11.47 21.17
C GLY A 104 -1.81 12.42 20.96
N ASP A 105 -1.62 13.57 20.29
CA ASP A 105 -2.68 14.54 20.03
C ASP A 105 -3.78 13.95 19.13
N THR A 106 -4.91 13.63 19.75
CA THR A 106 -6.04 13.01 19.07
C THR A 106 -6.83 14.00 18.19
N ILE A 107 -6.71 15.32 18.43
CA ILE A 107 -7.29 16.34 17.56
C ILE A 107 -6.52 16.39 16.25
N LEU A 108 -5.20 16.42 16.33
CA LEU A 108 -4.32 16.31 15.17
C LEU A 108 -4.58 15.01 14.41
N LEU A 109 -4.68 13.87 15.11
CA LEU A 109 -4.95 12.59 14.46
C LEU A 109 -6.27 12.59 13.67
N LYS A 110 -7.33 13.14 14.26
CA LYS A 110 -8.64 13.19 13.61
C LYS A 110 -8.58 14.03 12.33
N ASP A 111 -7.91 15.16 12.37
CA ASP A 111 -7.71 16.01 11.19
C ASP A 111 -6.83 15.32 10.13
N LEU A 112 -5.75 14.65 10.55
CA LEU A 112 -4.90 13.86 9.65
C LEU A 112 -5.69 12.77 8.91
N VAL A 113 -6.54 12.01 9.61
CA VAL A 113 -7.36 10.96 9.00
C VAL A 113 -8.36 11.54 7.98
N ARG A 114 -8.92 12.72 8.26
CA ARG A 114 -9.78 13.42 7.30
C ARG A 114 -9.03 13.77 6.02
N HIS A 115 -7.82 14.29 6.13
CA HIS A 115 -7.01 14.71 4.99
C HIS A 115 -6.35 13.52 4.26
N TYR A 116 -5.89 12.52 4.98
CA TYR A 116 -5.40 11.26 4.43
C TYR A 116 -6.47 10.57 3.57
N GLY A 117 -7.71 10.52 4.05
CA GLY A 117 -8.84 9.95 3.34
C GLY A 117 -9.41 10.81 2.20
N VAL A 118 -8.82 11.97 1.86
CA VAL A 118 -9.29 12.76 0.71
C VAL A 118 -9.01 12.04 -0.60
N ARG A 119 -7.86 11.39 -0.72
CA ARG A 119 -7.50 10.60 -1.90
C ARG A 119 -8.24 9.27 -1.97
N VAL A 120 -8.35 8.60 -0.85
CA VAL A 120 -9.03 7.32 -0.70
C VAL A 120 -10.14 7.50 0.33
N PRO A 121 -11.37 7.86 -0.10
CA PRO A 121 -12.47 8.16 0.83
C PRO A 121 -12.75 7.06 1.85
N GLN A 122 -12.46 5.81 1.51
CA GLN A 122 -12.58 4.65 2.39
C GLN A 122 -11.65 4.70 3.61
N GLU A 123 -10.54 5.46 3.53
CA GLU A 123 -9.60 5.67 4.64
C GLU A 123 -10.04 6.79 5.61
N LYS A 124 -11.04 7.60 5.23
CA LYS A 124 -11.64 8.61 6.10
C LYS A 124 -12.60 7.95 7.09
N SER A 125 -12.05 7.13 7.98
CA SER A 125 -12.85 6.20 8.79
C SER A 125 -12.41 6.13 10.25
N ILE A 126 -13.35 5.66 11.09
CA ILE A 126 -13.11 5.37 12.52
C ILE A 126 -12.05 4.26 12.65
N GLU A 127 -12.09 3.28 11.77
CA GLU A 127 -11.15 2.16 11.78
C GLU A 127 -9.74 2.65 11.47
N THR A 128 -9.55 3.51 10.48
CA THR A 128 -8.25 4.17 10.20
C THR A 128 -7.78 5.01 11.39
N TYR A 129 -8.68 5.77 12.03
CA TYR A 129 -8.36 6.50 13.26
C TYR A 129 -7.90 5.56 14.38
N ASN A 130 -8.61 4.45 14.61
CA ASN A 130 -8.25 3.46 15.61
C ASN A 130 -6.98 2.69 15.24
N LYS A 131 -6.74 2.44 13.95
CA LYS A 131 -5.48 1.86 13.46
C LYS A 131 -4.28 2.71 13.89
N TRP A 132 -4.32 4.01 13.66
CA TRP A 132 -3.25 4.91 14.08
C TRP A 132 -3.06 4.99 15.60
N LYS A 133 -4.15 4.88 16.37
CA LYS A 133 -4.05 4.71 17.83
C LYS A 133 -3.36 3.39 18.22
N GLY A 134 -3.67 2.32 17.49
CA GLY A 134 -2.98 1.03 17.63
C GLY A 134 -1.48 1.14 17.31
N ILE A 135 -1.14 1.76 16.19
CA ILE A 135 0.26 2.00 15.79
C ILE A 135 1.01 2.81 16.85
N LYS A 136 0.39 3.86 17.40
CA LYS A 136 0.99 4.61 18.51
C LYS A 136 1.26 3.71 19.72
N LYS A 137 0.29 2.90 20.13
CA LYS A 137 0.48 1.97 21.27
C LYS A 137 1.64 0.99 21.02
N ILE A 138 1.72 0.43 19.81
CA ILE A 138 2.84 -0.44 19.40
C ILE A 138 4.15 0.33 19.50
N ASN A 139 4.19 1.55 18.99
CA ASN A 139 5.38 2.39 18.93
C ASN A 139 5.84 2.84 20.32
N ASP A 140 4.91 3.18 21.22
CA ASP A 140 5.20 3.57 22.61
C ASP A 140 5.82 2.43 23.42
N ASN A 141 5.52 1.20 23.07
CA ASN A 141 6.10 0.00 23.69
C ASN A 141 7.51 -0.34 23.16
N GLN A 142 8.01 0.36 22.13
CA GLN A 142 9.35 0.14 21.61
C GLN A 142 10.38 1.02 22.30
N PRO A 143 11.63 0.52 22.49
CA PRO A 143 12.75 1.38 22.84
C PRO A 143 12.93 2.52 21.83
N GLU A 144 13.47 3.67 22.24
CA GLU A 144 13.58 4.88 21.41
C GLU A 144 14.23 4.63 20.04
N ASN A 145 15.30 3.84 20.01
CA ASN A 145 16.02 3.47 18.79
C ASN A 145 15.26 2.49 17.86
N ASN A 146 14.21 1.85 18.37
CA ASN A 146 13.37 0.90 17.63
C ASN A 146 12.00 1.47 17.25
N LYS A 147 11.71 2.72 17.63
CA LYS A 147 10.48 3.39 17.20
C LYS A 147 10.43 3.52 15.70
N ILE A 148 9.24 3.27 15.14
CA ILE A 148 9.03 3.40 13.70
C ILE A 148 9.01 4.87 13.27
N GLN A 149 9.48 5.08 12.05
CA GLN A 149 9.38 6.33 11.33
C GLN A 149 8.38 6.18 10.18
N VAL A 150 7.35 7.03 10.17
CA VAL A 150 6.41 7.10 9.04
C VAL A 150 7.04 7.91 7.91
N VAL A 151 7.07 7.36 6.70
CA VAL A 151 7.65 8.01 5.53
C VAL A 151 6.63 8.04 4.39
N GLY A 152 6.25 9.22 3.93
CA GLY A 152 5.32 9.41 2.81
C GLY A 152 6.09 9.55 1.50
N ILE A 153 5.79 8.67 0.55
CA ILE A 153 6.44 8.63 -0.76
C ILE A 153 5.47 8.86 -1.94
N ASP A 154 4.18 8.98 -1.66
CA ASP A 154 3.17 9.18 -2.70
C ASP A 154 3.16 10.62 -3.23
N ILE A 155 2.42 10.84 -4.31
CA ILE A 155 2.08 12.18 -4.78
C ILE A 155 1.29 12.91 -3.69
N ILE A 156 1.25 14.23 -3.75
CA ILE A 156 0.51 15.04 -2.78
C ILE A 156 -0.95 14.57 -2.71
N VAL A 157 -1.38 14.20 -1.51
CA VAL A 157 -2.75 13.75 -1.22
C VAL A 157 -3.66 14.94 -0.98
N THR A 158 -3.21 15.90 -0.17
CA THR A 158 -3.89 17.16 0.09
C THR A 158 -2.88 18.29 0.27
N TYR A 159 -3.25 19.50 -0.11
CA TYR A 159 -2.33 20.64 -0.06
C TYR A 159 -2.09 21.19 1.35
N LYS A 160 -3.00 20.95 2.31
CA LYS A 160 -2.93 21.50 3.67
C LYS A 160 -1.61 21.15 4.36
N TYR A 161 -1.31 19.85 4.50
CA TYR A 161 -0.18 19.40 5.28
C TYR A 161 1.16 19.61 4.59
N THR A 162 1.21 19.49 3.26
CA THR A 162 2.39 19.88 2.48
C THR A 162 2.68 21.37 2.64
N SER A 163 1.66 22.24 2.55
CA SER A 163 1.79 23.69 2.73
C SER A 163 2.19 24.06 4.16
N LYS A 164 1.56 23.43 5.14
CA LYS A 164 1.89 23.64 6.56
C LYS A 164 3.34 23.29 6.87
N LEU A 165 3.84 22.19 6.32
CA LEU A 165 5.23 21.81 6.51
C LEU A 165 6.19 22.77 5.82
N LEU A 166 5.90 23.24 4.60
CA LEU A 166 6.70 24.27 3.94
C LEU A 166 6.78 25.56 4.77
N ILE A 167 5.66 26.00 5.36
CA ILE A 167 5.61 27.18 6.23
C ILE A 167 6.53 27.00 7.45
N GLU A 168 6.51 25.82 8.09
CA GLU A 168 7.35 25.51 9.25
C GLU A 168 8.85 25.44 8.90
N LEU A 169 9.19 24.97 7.70
CA LEU A 169 10.57 24.82 7.25
C LEU A 169 11.19 26.13 6.80
N LEU A 170 10.44 26.99 6.12
CA LEU A 170 10.97 28.20 5.48
C LEU A 170 10.92 29.43 6.37
N LYS A 171 9.88 29.59 7.23
CA LYS A 171 9.72 30.72 8.16
C LYS A 171 9.98 32.10 7.52
N ILE A 172 9.38 32.33 6.36
CA ILE A 172 9.55 33.59 5.60
C ILE A 172 8.85 34.74 6.32
N GLU A 173 9.47 35.91 6.32
CA GLU A 173 8.86 37.13 6.84
C GLU A 173 7.59 37.50 6.04
N LYS A 174 6.52 37.84 6.76
CA LYS A 174 5.24 38.23 6.14
C LYS A 174 5.42 39.44 5.23
N GLY A 175 4.80 39.41 4.07
CA GLY A 175 4.85 40.48 3.07
C GLY A 175 6.03 40.39 2.09
N LYS A 176 6.99 39.50 2.31
CA LYS A 176 8.14 39.34 1.40
C LYS A 176 7.74 38.68 0.07
N TYR A 177 6.92 37.64 0.13
CA TYR A 177 6.36 36.96 -1.05
C TYR A 177 4.85 36.81 -0.88
N LYS A 178 4.09 37.42 -1.79
CA LYS A 178 2.62 37.33 -1.78
C LYS A 178 2.13 35.87 -1.89
N SER A 179 2.82 35.03 -2.64
CA SER A 179 2.47 33.61 -2.75
C SER A 179 2.59 32.86 -1.42
N TYR A 180 3.62 33.19 -0.63
CA TYR A 180 3.80 32.60 0.69
C TYR A 180 2.74 33.08 1.69
N ASP A 181 2.40 34.38 1.67
CA ASP A 181 1.31 34.92 2.49
C ASP A 181 -0.02 34.25 2.14
N ASN A 182 -0.28 34.04 0.86
CA ASN A 182 -1.46 33.31 0.39
C ASN A 182 -1.43 31.83 0.84
N LEU A 183 -0.29 31.20 0.81
CA LEU A 183 -0.10 29.82 1.31
C LEU A 183 -0.45 29.73 2.80
N TYR A 184 0.06 30.68 3.59
CA TYR A 184 -0.20 30.79 5.03
C TYR A 184 -1.69 30.98 5.34
N GLU A 185 -2.36 31.95 4.67
CA GLU A 185 -3.79 32.20 4.86
C GLU A 185 -4.65 31.00 4.42
N MET A 186 -4.30 30.33 3.30
CA MET A 186 -4.98 29.12 2.84
C MET A 186 -4.97 28.03 3.91
N VAL A 187 -3.84 27.77 4.53
CA VAL A 187 -3.70 26.76 5.57
C VAL A 187 -4.43 27.16 6.85
N LYS A 188 -4.34 28.44 7.25
CA LYS A 188 -4.96 28.99 8.46
C LYS A 188 -6.47 28.91 8.43
N ILE A 189 -7.11 29.25 7.31
CA ILE A 189 -8.56 29.20 7.16
C ILE A 189 -9.06 27.85 6.63
N ASP A 190 -8.17 26.88 6.45
CA ASP A 190 -8.44 25.54 5.96
C ASP A 190 -9.19 25.48 4.62
N THR A 191 -8.81 26.38 3.71
CA THR A 191 -9.38 26.43 2.34
C THR A 191 -8.66 25.53 1.35
N THR A 192 -7.98 24.50 1.85
CA THR A 192 -7.31 23.53 1.01
C THR A 192 -8.33 22.60 0.39
N ASP A 193 -8.28 22.47 -0.92
CA ASP A 193 -9.01 21.51 -1.71
C ASP A 193 -8.07 20.42 -2.20
N PHE A 194 -8.64 19.35 -2.65
CA PHE A 194 -7.89 18.24 -3.19
C PHE A 194 -8.11 18.15 -4.69
N SER A 195 -7.08 18.19 -5.45
CA SER A 195 -6.89 17.45 -6.69
C SER A 195 -5.57 17.78 -7.41
N PRO A 196 -4.75 16.80 -7.75
CA PRO A 196 -3.69 16.97 -8.75
C PRO A 196 -4.23 17.04 -10.19
N TYR A 197 -5.50 16.70 -10.44
CA TYR A 197 -6.01 16.43 -11.77
C TYR A 197 -6.75 17.62 -12.42
N TYR A 198 -7.31 18.53 -11.64
CA TYR A 198 -8.02 19.71 -12.13
C TYR A 198 -7.54 20.99 -11.45
N ASP A 199 -7.84 22.11 -12.04
CA ASP A 199 -7.48 23.40 -11.46
C ASP A 199 -8.33 23.71 -10.23
N SER A 200 -7.68 24.21 -9.19
CA SER A 200 -8.27 24.56 -7.92
C SER A 200 -7.60 25.79 -7.33
N TYR A 201 -8.24 26.38 -6.33
CA TYR A 201 -7.68 27.52 -5.59
C TYR A 201 -6.31 27.18 -4.98
N SER A 202 -6.24 26.08 -4.23
CA SER A 202 -5.02 25.65 -3.55
C SER A 202 -3.89 25.31 -4.53
N LYS A 203 -4.22 24.69 -5.65
CA LYS A 203 -3.27 24.39 -6.71
C LYS A 203 -2.65 25.65 -7.33
N ASN A 204 -3.46 26.68 -7.56
CA ASN A 204 -2.97 27.96 -8.08
C ASN A 204 -2.05 28.68 -7.10
N ILE A 205 -2.34 28.64 -5.79
CA ILE A 205 -1.44 29.18 -4.76
C ILE A 205 -0.10 28.45 -4.78
N LEU A 206 -0.10 27.12 -4.77
CA LEU A 206 1.13 26.35 -4.85
C LEU A 206 1.93 26.61 -6.14
N LYS A 207 1.24 26.76 -7.27
CA LYS A 207 1.87 27.09 -8.55
C LYS A 207 2.62 28.43 -8.48
N ASN A 208 1.97 29.46 -7.93
CA ASN A 208 2.60 30.77 -7.76
C ASN A 208 3.77 30.72 -6.77
N PHE A 209 3.63 29.94 -5.69
CA PHE A 209 4.73 29.74 -4.75
C PHE A 209 5.95 29.07 -5.39
N ILE A 210 5.75 28.08 -6.25
CA ILE A 210 6.85 27.44 -6.99
C ILE A 210 7.54 28.46 -7.92
N VAL A 211 6.82 29.38 -8.55
CA VAL A 211 7.41 30.44 -9.38
C VAL A 211 8.34 31.34 -8.54
N ASP A 212 7.85 31.80 -7.37
CA ASP A 212 8.68 32.64 -6.48
C ASP A 212 9.90 31.88 -5.96
N TYR A 213 9.72 30.60 -5.57
CA TYR A 213 10.82 29.74 -5.14
C TYR A 213 11.91 29.58 -6.20
N GLU A 214 11.54 29.34 -7.45
CA GLU A 214 12.52 29.19 -8.55
C GLU A 214 13.23 30.51 -8.88
N ASN A 215 12.52 31.64 -8.77
CA ASN A 215 13.10 32.97 -9.04
C ASN A 215 14.11 33.40 -7.99
N ASP A 216 13.97 32.97 -6.74
CA ASP A 216 14.91 33.34 -5.65
C ASP A 216 15.38 32.11 -4.83
N LYS A 217 15.76 31.08 -5.54
CA LYS A 217 16.19 29.80 -4.96
C LYS A 217 17.33 29.94 -3.95
N THR A 218 18.21 30.89 -4.16
CA THR A 218 19.34 31.18 -3.25
C THR A 218 18.84 31.60 -1.89
N TYR A 219 17.89 32.53 -1.83
CA TYR A 219 17.28 32.97 -0.58
C TYR A 219 16.53 31.83 0.10
N PHE A 220 15.66 31.11 -0.60
CA PHE A 220 14.92 30.01 -0.01
C PHE A 220 15.83 28.91 0.55
N ASN A 221 16.90 28.59 -0.14
CA ASN A 221 17.91 27.64 0.34
C ASN A 221 18.67 28.15 1.59
N SER A 222 18.82 29.46 1.75
CA SER A 222 19.54 30.04 2.89
C SER A 222 18.73 30.05 4.19
N ILE A 223 17.39 29.99 4.08
CA ILE A 223 16.47 30.12 5.24
C ILE A 223 15.83 28.81 5.66
N THR A 224 15.95 27.75 4.86
CA THR A 224 15.31 26.49 5.20
C THR A 224 16.00 25.78 6.36
N ASN A 225 15.19 25.27 7.29
CA ASN A 225 15.68 24.48 8.43
C ASN A 225 16.09 23.05 8.05
N ASN A 226 15.59 22.54 6.92
CA ASN A 226 15.91 21.19 6.40
C ASN A 226 15.82 21.17 4.88
N LYS A 227 16.99 21.31 4.25
CA LYS A 227 17.06 21.41 2.80
C LYS A 227 16.53 20.16 2.06
N ILE A 228 16.87 18.95 2.53
CA ILE A 228 16.47 17.71 1.89
C ILE A 228 14.94 17.58 1.89
N ILE A 229 14.30 17.81 3.02
CA ILE A 229 12.83 17.76 3.12
C ILE A 229 12.19 18.85 2.27
N THR A 230 12.70 20.07 2.31
CA THR A 230 12.20 21.18 1.49
C THR A 230 12.29 20.87 0.00
N ASP A 231 13.46 20.40 -0.46
CA ASP A 231 13.68 20.05 -1.86
C ASP A 231 12.74 18.93 -2.32
N ASN A 232 12.50 17.91 -1.47
CA ASN A 232 11.54 16.84 -1.77
C ASN A 232 10.11 17.38 -1.89
N LEU A 233 9.66 18.22 -0.96
CA LEU A 233 8.33 18.83 -1.02
C LEU A 233 8.15 19.68 -2.28
N ILE A 234 9.12 20.52 -2.61
CA ILE A 234 9.11 21.36 -3.81
C ILE A 234 9.04 20.50 -5.07
N GLU A 235 9.87 19.46 -5.15
CA GLU A 235 9.87 18.59 -6.34
C GLU A 235 8.55 17.80 -6.45
N ASN A 236 8.03 17.26 -5.36
CA ASN A 236 6.74 16.57 -5.37
C ASN A 236 5.58 17.50 -5.79
N ILE A 237 5.61 18.78 -5.37
CA ILE A 237 4.64 19.78 -5.86
C ILE A 237 4.77 19.94 -7.38
N LYS A 238 5.99 20.10 -7.90
CA LYS A 238 6.22 20.23 -9.35
C LYS A 238 5.74 19.02 -10.14
N LEU A 239 6.06 17.81 -9.67
CA LEU A 239 5.64 16.57 -10.31
C LEU A 239 4.11 16.43 -10.30
N THR A 240 3.46 16.76 -9.17
CA THR A 240 2.00 16.78 -9.05
C THR A 240 1.37 17.81 -10.00
N LEU A 241 1.91 19.02 -10.08
CA LEU A 241 1.43 20.06 -11.00
C LEU A 241 1.58 19.68 -12.47
N LYS A 242 2.64 18.94 -12.82
CA LYS A 242 2.87 18.40 -14.18
C LYS A 242 2.07 17.16 -14.51
N LYS A 243 1.31 16.61 -13.54
CA LYS A 243 0.55 15.35 -13.68
C LYS A 243 1.43 14.17 -14.11
N GLN A 244 2.64 14.05 -13.53
CA GLN A 244 3.51 12.91 -13.78
C GLN A 244 2.81 11.58 -13.41
N ASP A 245 3.21 10.48 -14.06
CA ASP A 245 2.81 9.13 -13.70
C ASP A 245 3.04 8.88 -12.20
N ARG A 246 2.00 8.39 -11.51
CA ARG A 246 2.00 8.23 -10.05
C ARG A 246 3.04 7.21 -9.59
N GLU A 247 3.13 6.07 -10.27
CA GLU A 247 4.09 5.01 -9.90
C GLU A 247 5.53 5.50 -10.03
N LYS A 248 5.78 6.31 -11.10
CA LYS A 248 7.08 6.93 -11.27
C LYS A 248 7.35 7.97 -10.18
N THR A 249 6.35 8.77 -9.79
CA THR A 249 6.52 9.76 -8.73
C THR A 249 6.76 9.10 -7.37
N ILE A 250 6.05 8.02 -7.03
CA ILE A 250 6.28 7.23 -5.82
C ILE A 250 7.73 6.72 -5.78
N PHE A 251 8.20 6.19 -6.89
CA PHE A 251 9.57 5.69 -7.00
C PHE A 251 10.62 6.81 -6.91
N ASP A 252 10.42 7.94 -7.60
CA ASP A 252 11.32 9.09 -7.55
C ASP A 252 11.41 9.68 -6.13
N ASN A 253 10.28 9.81 -5.42
CA ASN A 253 10.23 10.24 -4.03
C ASN A 253 10.98 9.26 -3.11
N TYR A 254 10.79 7.96 -3.32
CA TYR A 254 11.49 6.93 -2.56
C TYR A 254 13.01 7.03 -2.73
N LEU A 255 13.48 7.16 -3.97
CA LEU A 255 14.91 7.37 -4.28
C LEU A 255 15.45 8.63 -3.62
N PHE A 256 14.71 9.73 -3.73
CA PHE A 256 15.12 10.99 -3.12
C PHE A 256 15.24 10.87 -1.61
N LEU A 257 14.24 10.29 -0.95
CA LEU A 257 14.19 10.12 0.50
C LEU A 257 15.19 9.07 1.03
N SER A 258 15.71 8.18 0.17
CA SER A 258 16.81 7.28 0.55
C SER A 258 18.11 8.01 0.92
N GLN A 259 18.24 9.29 0.57
CA GLN A 259 19.34 10.16 1.02
C GLN A 259 19.18 10.56 2.50
N LEU A 260 17.96 10.56 3.02
CA LEU A 260 17.65 10.94 4.40
C LEU A 260 17.43 9.72 5.29
N TYR A 261 16.80 8.69 4.74
CA TYR A 261 16.45 7.46 5.47
C TYR A 261 17.31 6.30 4.97
N ASP A 262 17.91 5.60 5.90
CA ASP A 262 18.74 4.42 5.56
C ASP A 262 17.86 3.20 5.27
N PHE A 263 17.22 3.21 4.10
CA PHE A 263 16.37 2.13 3.62
C PHE A 263 17.12 0.83 3.33
N ASN A 264 18.41 0.94 3.01
CA ASN A 264 19.22 -0.25 2.70
C ASN A 264 19.56 -1.08 3.94
N SER A 265 19.75 -0.43 5.08
CA SER A 265 20.12 -1.11 6.33
C SER A 265 18.92 -1.48 7.20
N ASN A 266 17.76 -0.84 6.99
CA ASN A 266 16.61 -1.02 7.86
C ASN A 266 15.39 -1.54 7.09
N PRO A 267 14.73 -2.63 7.55
CA PRO A 267 13.54 -3.18 6.92
C PRO A 267 12.37 -2.18 6.91
N GLN A 268 11.56 -2.24 5.86
CA GLN A 268 10.45 -1.34 5.61
C GLN A 268 9.14 -2.11 5.46
N PHE A 269 8.04 -1.53 5.92
CA PHE A 269 6.68 -2.01 5.67
C PHE A 269 5.91 -0.99 4.85
N VAL A 270 5.41 -1.41 3.69
CA VAL A 270 4.60 -0.61 2.76
C VAL A 270 3.13 -1.03 2.88
N ARG A 271 2.23 -0.06 3.03
CA ARG A 271 0.79 -0.27 2.96
C ARG A 271 0.21 0.60 1.85
N MET A 272 -0.16 -0.02 0.75
CA MET A 272 -0.72 0.65 -0.43
C MET A 272 -1.80 -0.22 -1.07
N GLY A 273 -2.40 0.28 -2.14
CA GLY A 273 -3.27 -0.50 -2.99
C GLY A 273 -2.52 -1.69 -3.62
N PHE A 274 -3.29 -2.67 -4.07
CA PHE A 274 -2.84 -3.96 -4.58
C PHE A 274 -1.77 -3.84 -5.68
N PHE A 275 -2.00 -2.95 -6.65
CA PHE A 275 -1.14 -2.76 -7.82
C PHE A 275 0.29 -2.28 -7.45
N HIS A 276 0.44 -1.43 -6.43
CA HIS A 276 1.74 -0.82 -6.08
C HIS A 276 2.78 -1.84 -5.62
N ILE A 277 2.34 -2.99 -5.09
CA ILE A 277 3.21 -4.01 -4.51
C ILE A 277 3.46 -5.22 -5.43
N GLU A 278 2.99 -5.20 -6.65
CA GLU A 278 3.24 -6.26 -7.62
C GLU A 278 4.71 -6.29 -8.03
N LYS A 279 5.33 -7.48 -8.00
CA LYS A 279 6.75 -7.67 -8.35
C LYS A 279 7.02 -7.90 -9.84
N ASP A 280 5.96 -7.99 -10.64
CA ASP A 280 6.05 -8.09 -12.10
C ASP A 280 5.03 -7.17 -12.77
N ARG A 281 5.13 -6.99 -14.08
CA ARG A 281 4.26 -6.12 -14.86
C ARG A 281 2.99 -6.83 -15.27
N GLU A 282 1.84 -6.31 -14.87
CA GLU A 282 0.55 -6.67 -15.48
C GLU A 282 0.32 -5.87 -16.78
N SER A 283 0.84 -4.65 -16.84
CA SER A 283 0.76 -3.74 -18.00
C SER A 283 2.12 -3.17 -18.36
N ASN A 284 2.15 -2.23 -19.31
CA ASN A 284 3.39 -1.53 -19.69
C ASN A 284 3.95 -0.61 -18.59
N SER A 285 3.10 -0.15 -17.66
CA SER A 285 3.54 0.66 -16.53
C SER A 285 3.92 -0.25 -15.35
N PRO A 286 5.19 -0.21 -14.89
CA PRO A 286 5.59 -0.99 -13.72
C PRO A 286 5.06 -0.37 -12.43
N SER A 287 4.68 -1.23 -11.49
CA SER A 287 4.37 -0.87 -10.10
C SER A 287 5.59 -0.31 -9.38
N PHE A 288 5.39 0.25 -8.19
CA PHE A 288 6.49 0.69 -7.33
C PHE A 288 7.48 -0.45 -7.02
N PHE A 289 6.99 -1.63 -6.59
CA PHE A 289 7.88 -2.76 -6.31
C PHE A 289 8.62 -3.27 -7.56
N ARG A 290 7.94 -3.29 -8.70
CA ARG A 290 8.61 -3.66 -9.95
C ARG A 290 9.71 -2.69 -10.34
N ARG A 291 9.53 -1.38 -10.11
CA ARG A 291 10.58 -0.36 -10.35
C ARG A 291 11.78 -0.60 -9.45
N LEU A 292 11.59 -0.92 -8.16
CA LEU A 292 12.70 -1.25 -7.26
C LEU A 292 13.57 -2.41 -7.77
N ILE A 293 12.93 -3.41 -8.42
CA ILE A 293 13.62 -4.56 -9.01
C ILE A 293 14.33 -4.16 -10.32
N GLU A 294 13.65 -3.45 -11.22
CA GLU A 294 14.19 -3.08 -12.54
C GLU A 294 15.38 -2.13 -12.43
N ASP A 295 15.37 -1.22 -11.47
CA ASP A 295 16.46 -0.28 -11.21
C ASP A 295 17.54 -0.85 -10.28
N ASN A 296 17.47 -2.16 -9.97
CA ASN A 296 18.45 -2.90 -9.16
C ASN A 296 18.66 -2.32 -7.74
N MET A 297 17.65 -1.64 -7.17
CA MET A 297 17.72 -1.20 -5.78
C MET A 297 17.68 -2.38 -4.81
N TYR A 298 16.83 -3.35 -5.10
CA TYR A 298 16.71 -4.59 -4.36
C TYR A 298 16.59 -5.78 -5.31
N LYS A 299 17.13 -6.92 -4.89
CA LYS A 299 16.88 -8.20 -5.56
C LYS A 299 15.43 -8.62 -5.35
N LYS A 300 14.86 -9.39 -6.29
CA LYS A 300 13.47 -9.86 -6.20
C LYS A 300 13.19 -10.61 -4.89
N GLU A 301 14.19 -11.34 -4.36
CA GLU A 301 14.12 -12.13 -3.13
C GLU A 301 14.15 -11.27 -1.85
N GLU A 302 14.64 -10.03 -1.94
CA GLU A 302 14.69 -9.06 -0.84
C GLU A 302 13.38 -8.28 -0.70
N ILE A 303 12.46 -8.44 -1.67
CA ILE A 303 11.14 -7.83 -1.69
C ILE A 303 10.08 -8.89 -1.41
N VAL A 304 9.25 -8.64 -0.40
CA VAL A 304 8.11 -9.49 -0.05
C VAL A 304 6.81 -8.78 -0.38
N SER A 305 5.95 -9.44 -1.15
CA SER A 305 4.66 -8.92 -1.57
C SER A 305 3.51 -9.77 -1.03
N ILE A 306 2.58 -9.13 -0.31
CA ILE A 306 1.40 -9.75 0.32
C ILE A 306 0.14 -9.15 -0.29
N ALA A 307 -0.62 -9.93 -1.05
CA ALA A 307 -1.90 -9.51 -1.60
C ALA A 307 -3.07 -9.85 -0.66
N GLY A 308 -3.91 -8.87 -0.35
CA GLY A 308 -5.11 -9.04 0.47
C GLY A 308 -6.37 -9.22 -0.38
N PHE A 309 -7.07 -10.33 -0.23
CA PHE A 309 -8.30 -10.66 -0.96
C PHE A 309 -9.50 -10.67 -0.03
N LEU A 310 -10.48 -9.82 -0.30
CA LEU A 310 -11.72 -9.75 0.46
C LEU A 310 -12.73 -10.77 -0.07
N THR A 311 -13.40 -11.48 0.84
CA THR A 311 -14.45 -12.44 0.50
C THR A 311 -15.63 -12.32 1.45
N LYS A 312 -16.87 -12.34 0.92
CA LYS A 312 -18.10 -12.10 1.70
C LYS A 312 -17.99 -10.84 2.57
N SER A 313 -17.35 -9.80 2.07
CA SER A 313 -17.00 -8.59 2.81
C SER A 313 -17.68 -7.37 2.20
N ARG A 314 -17.76 -6.31 2.98
CA ARG A 314 -18.21 -5.00 2.54
C ARG A 314 -17.13 -3.95 2.79
N VAL A 315 -17.18 -2.89 1.99
CA VAL A 315 -16.28 -1.74 2.12
C VAL A 315 -17.09 -0.45 2.21
N LEU A 316 -16.57 0.53 2.92
CA LEU A 316 -17.06 1.91 2.85
C LEU A 316 -16.94 2.39 1.41
N TRP A 317 -18.01 3.01 0.88
CA TRP A 317 -18.03 3.44 -0.51
C TRP A 317 -18.09 4.95 -0.62
N ASP A 318 -19.26 5.54 -0.45
CA ASP A 318 -19.46 6.97 -0.58
C ASP A 318 -19.97 7.61 0.71
N LEU A 319 -19.48 8.82 0.99
CA LEU A 319 -20.03 9.72 2.00
C LEU A 319 -21.17 10.52 1.39
N LYS A 320 -22.28 10.69 2.12
CA LYS A 320 -23.43 11.44 1.70
C LYS A 320 -23.54 12.76 2.46
N TYR A 321 -23.80 13.83 1.71
CA TYR A 321 -23.96 15.18 2.24
C TYR A 321 -25.28 15.77 1.74
N ASP A 322 -25.91 16.61 2.54
CA ASP A 322 -27.08 17.41 2.12
C ASP A 322 -26.66 18.62 1.26
N ALA A 323 -27.67 19.42 0.84
CA ALA A 323 -27.44 20.62 0.06
C ALA A 323 -26.56 21.67 0.77
N ASN A 324 -26.49 21.65 2.09
CA ASN A 324 -25.68 22.53 2.92
C ASN A 324 -24.29 21.93 3.22
N LYS A 325 -23.90 20.84 2.52
CA LYS A 325 -22.64 20.09 2.73
C LYS A 325 -22.52 19.47 4.14
N LYS A 326 -23.64 19.29 4.86
CA LYS A 326 -23.65 18.58 6.14
C LYS A 326 -23.71 17.09 5.88
N TYR A 327 -22.85 16.33 6.58
CA TYR A 327 -22.84 14.87 6.50
C TYR A 327 -24.18 14.27 6.98
N ILE A 328 -24.79 13.39 6.17
CA ILE A 328 -26.08 12.74 6.44
C ILE A 328 -26.01 11.21 6.44
N GLY A 329 -24.88 10.62 6.05
CA GLY A 329 -24.72 9.17 6.03
C GLY A 329 -23.71 8.69 5.02
N TYR A 330 -23.67 7.38 4.77
CA TYR A 330 -22.73 6.74 3.84
C TYR A 330 -23.36 5.53 3.13
N THR A 331 -22.68 5.04 2.12
CA THR A 331 -23.00 3.78 1.44
C THR A 331 -21.90 2.75 1.67
N THR A 332 -22.23 1.49 1.45
CA THR A 332 -21.26 0.39 1.49
C THR A 332 -21.39 -0.44 0.23
N GLU A 333 -20.28 -0.97 -0.27
CA GLU A 333 -20.22 -1.83 -1.44
C GLU A 333 -19.73 -3.22 -1.05
N GLY A 334 -20.23 -4.25 -1.73
CA GLY A 334 -19.84 -5.64 -1.53
C GLY A 334 -19.77 -6.42 -2.84
N GLY A 335 -19.62 -5.71 -3.96
CA GLY A 335 -19.64 -6.26 -5.31
C GLY A 335 -18.28 -6.21 -5.99
N TYR A 336 -18.17 -5.41 -7.04
CA TYR A 336 -16.95 -5.24 -7.82
C TYR A 336 -15.74 -4.81 -6.96
N GLY A 337 -14.57 -5.33 -7.29
CA GLY A 337 -13.35 -5.09 -6.52
C GLY A 337 -13.22 -5.92 -5.23
N ILE A 338 -14.27 -6.64 -4.83
CA ILE A 338 -14.29 -7.50 -3.65
C ILE A 338 -13.98 -8.94 -4.05
N GLY A 339 -12.89 -9.44 -4.09
CA GLY A 339 -12.32 -10.72 -4.49
C GLY A 339 -13.22 -11.89 -4.90
N ASP A 340 -14.48 -11.98 -4.45
CA ASP A 340 -15.37 -13.12 -4.70
C ASP A 340 -16.80 -12.76 -5.16
N TYR A 341 -17.00 -11.59 -5.77
CA TYR A 341 -18.30 -11.26 -6.35
C TYR A 341 -18.58 -12.13 -7.59
N TRP A 342 -19.79 -12.66 -7.75
CA TRP A 342 -20.11 -13.61 -8.81
C TRP A 342 -19.94 -13.06 -10.25
N LYS A 343 -20.04 -11.75 -10.44
CA LYS A 343 -19.77 -11.07 -11.72
C LYS A 343 -18.32 -10.67 -11.92
N GLU A 344 -17.53 -10.64 -10.84
CA GLU A 344 -16.11 -10.27 -10.86
C GLU A 344 -15.38 -10.95 -9.71
N TYR A 345 -14.50 -11.88 -10.00
CA TYR A 345 -13.76 -12.61 -8.97
C TYR A 345 -12.38 -13.01 -9.43
N PHE A 346 -11.48 -13.16 -8.49
CA PHE A 346 -10.16 -13.70 -8.77
C PHE A 346 -10.22 -15.21 -8.99
N LYS A 347 -9.66 -15.67 -10.12
CA LYS A 347 -9.52 -17.10 -10.39
C LYS A 347 -8.76 -17.78 -9.25
N GLY A 348 -9.25 -18.92 -8.78
CA GLY A 348 -8.63 -19.66 -7.68
C GLY A 348 -9.00 -19.22 -6.27
N ILE A 349 -9.73 -18.10 -6.08
CA ILE A 349 -10.12 -17.57 -4.76
C ILE A 349 -10.88 -18.60 -3.90
N ASN A 350 -11.69 -19.46 -4.50
CA ASN A 350 -12.42 -20.49 -3.78
C ASN A 350 -11.51 -21.51 -3.10
N LYS A 351 -10.28 -21.73 -3.60
CA LYS A 351 -9.31 -22.60 -2.92
C LYS A 351 -8.81 -22.00 -1.62
N LEU A 352 -8.58 -20.69 -1.57
CA LEU A 352 -8.26 -20.00 -0.32
C LEU A 352 -9.45 -20.09 0.65
N LYS A 353 -10.67 -19.77 0.18
CA LYS A 353 -11.90 -19.83 1.00
C LYS A 353 -12.13 -21.19 1.67
N ASN A 354 -11.91 -22.27 0.91
CA ASN A 354 -12.12 -23.63 1.40
C ASN A 354 -11.02 -24.13 2.35
N ASN A 355 -9.89 -23.42 2.40
CA ASN A 355 -8.77 -23.80 3.27
C ASN A 355 -8.46 -22.76 4.36
N ARG A 356 -9.36 -21.80 4.60
CA ARG A 356 -9.15 -20.78 5.62
C ARG A 356 -9.12 -21.38 7.04
N LEU A 357 -8.35 -20.76 7.92
CA LEU A 357 -8.32 -21.06 9.37
C LEU A 357 -9.29 -20.16 10.16
N SER A 358 -9.31 -18.89 9.79
CA SER A 358 -10.14 -17.87 10.43
C SER A 358 -10.60 -16.83 9.40
N ASN A 359 -11.13 -15.70 9.85
CA ASN A 359 -11.46 -14.57 8.97
C ASN A 359 -10.22 -13.87 8.40
N LEU A 360 -9.05 -14.06 9.00
CA LEU A 360 -7.76 -13.53 8.56
C LEU A 360 -6.75 -14.66 8.42
N THR A 361 -6.66 -15.24 7.24
CA THR A 361 -5.74 -16.35 6.99
C THR A 361 -4.66 -15.94 5.99
N LEU A 362 -3.39 -16.01 6.41
CA LEU A 362 -2.21 -15.81 5.56
C LEU A 362 -1.85 -17.13 4.88
N TYR A 363 -1.59 -17.09 3.58
CA TYR A 363 -1.08 -18.20 2.79
C TYR A 363 0.29 -17.86 2.21
N HIS A 364 1.28 -18.72 2.42
CA HIS A 364 2.57 -18.61 1.76
C HIS A 364 2.46 -19.23 0.36
N LEU A 365 2.49 -18.39 -0.67
CA LEU A 365 2.34 -18.82 -2.07
C LEU A 365 3.67 -19.18 -2.73
N ASN A 366 4.77 -18.59 -2.29
CA ASN A 366 6.10 -18.68 -2.93
C ASN A 366 7.09 -19.64 -2.22
N ASN A 367 6.60 -20.65 -1.51
CA ASN A 367 7.48 -21.66 -0.94
C ASN A 367 8.05 -22.60 -2.01
N GLU A 368 9.11 -23.38 -1.70
CA GLU A 368 9.92 -24.15 -2.65
C GLU A 368 9.10 -25.02 -3.59
N ASN A 369 8.17 -25.82 -3.08
CA ASN A 369 7.36 -26.77 -3.87
C ASN A 369 5.98 -26.21 -4.27
N SER A 370 5.85 -24.89 -4.36
CA SER A 370 4.57 -24.26 -4.61
C SER A 370 4.00 -24.56 -6.00
N PRO A 371 2.73 -25.02 -6.06
CA PRO A 371 2.02 -25.16 -7.33
C PRO A 371 1.68 -23.81 -7.98
N TYR A 372 1.82 -22.69 -7.26
CA TYR A 372 1.62 -21.32 -7.76
C TYR A 372 2.81 -20.81 -8.59
N LYS A 373 3.94 -21.52 -8.60
CA LYS A 373 5.11 -21.29 -9.47
C LYS A 373 4.96 -21.85 -10.89
N LYS A 374 3.88 -22.59 -11.17
CA LYS A 374 3.73 -23.34 -12.44
C LYS A 374 2.63 -22.71 -13.29
N ASN A 375 2.99 -21.99 -14.35
CA ASN A 375 2.13 -21.53 -15.48
C ASN A 375 0.66 -21.23 -15.13
N GLN A 376 0.36 -20.67 -13.98
CA GLN A 376 -0.98 -20.39 -13.52
C GLN A 376 -1.03 -19.00 -12.88
N THR A 377 -2.02 -18.26 -13.27
CA THR A 377 -2.31 -16.89 -12.83
C THR A 377 -3.49 -16.84 -11.84
N ASP A 378 -3.63 -17.90 -11.03
CA ASP A 378 -4.62 -17.91 -9.94
C ASP A 378 -4.35 -16.70 -9.02
N LEU A 379 -5.38 -16.01 -8.56
CA LEU A 379 -5.30 -14.81 -7.72
C LEU A 379 -4.83 -13.54 -8.45
N MET A 380 -4.46 -13.64 -9.73
CA MET A 380 -4.14 -12.51 -10.60
C MET A 380 -5.19 -12.36 -11.71
N GLU A 381 -5.62 -13.48 -12.31
CA GLU A 381 -6.61 -13.45 -13.36
C GLU A 381 -7.99 -13.10 -12.79
N ILE A 382 -8.53 -11.97 -13.23
CA ILE A 382 -9.87 -11.50 -12.87
C ILE A 382 -10.87 -12.06 -13.86
N LYS A 383 -11.82 -12.85 -13.38
CA LYS A 383 -12.95 -13.36 -14.16
C LYS A 383 -14.09 -12.35 -14.13
N LEU A 384 -14.48 -11.89 -15.29
CA LEU A 384 -15.57 -10.93 -15.48
C LEU A 384 -16.75 -11.59 -16.20
N PHE A 385 -17.97 -11.39 -15.67
CA PHE A 385 -19.17 -11.87 -16.33
C PHE A 385 -19.40 -11.11 -17.65
N LEU A 386 -19.50 -11.83 -18.75
CA LEU A 386 -19.70 -11.31 -20.11
C LEU A 386 -18.63 -10.31 -20.61
N LYS A 387 -17.47 -10.23 -19.97
CA LYS A 387 -16.35 -9.36 -20.37
C LYS A 387 -15.07 -10.18 -20.53
N LYS A 388 -14.10 -9.64 -21.28
CA LYS A 388 -12.76 -10.23 -21.39
C LYS A 388 -12.04 -10.09 -20.04
N SER A 389 -11.42 -11.18 -19.58
CA SER A 389 -10.51 -11.15 -18.43
C SER A 389 -9.17 -10.52 -18.83
N ASN A 390 -8.34 -10.16 -17.83
CA ASN A 390 -6.96 -9.71 -18.02
C ASN A 390 -5.97 -10.86 -18.35
N LYS A 391 -6.48 -12.06 -18.72
CA LYS A 391 -5.66 -13.26 -18.97
C LYS A 391 -4.53 -13.04 -19.98
N ASN A 392 -4.77 -12.23 -21.01
CA ASN A 392 -3.77 -11.99 -22.05
C ASN A 392 -2.57 -11.20 -21.53
N ASP A 393 -2.78 -10.28 -20.60
CA ASP A 393 -1.74 -9.45 -19.99
C ASP A 393 -0.86 -10.28 -19.05
N LEU A 394 -1.39 -11.39 -18.56
CA LEU A 394 -0.73 -12.35 -17.67
C LEU A 394 -0.10 -13.56 -18.39
N LYS A 395 -0.03 -13.53 -19.73
CA LYS A 395 0.49 -14.67 -20.51
C LYS A 395 1.96 -14.96 -20.17
N GLY A 396 2.26 -16.22 -19.85
CA GLY A 396 3.62 -16.67 -19.51
C GLY A 396 4.06 -16.35 -18.09
N LYS A 397 3.17 -15.79 -17.27
CA LYS A 397 3.41 -15.44 -15.87
C LYS A 397 2.80 -16.44 -14.92
N THR A 398 3.26 -16.41 -13.68
CA THR A 398 2.75 -17.21 -12.56
C THR A 398 2.28 -16.30 -11.43
N THR A 399 1.48 -16.81 -10.50
CA THR A 399 1.05 -16.05 -9.32
C THR A 399 2.24 -15.53 -8.50
N THR A 400 3.28 -16.35 -8.38
CA THR A 400 4.47 -16.03 -7.57
C THR A 400 5.45 -15.08 -8.26
N ASP A 401 5.22 -14.75 -9.52
CA ASP A 401 5.93 -13.63 -10.15
C ASP A 401 5.48 -12.30 -9.56
N TYR A 402 4.23 -12.21 -9.07
CA TYR A 402 3.63 -11.00 -8.52
C TYR A 402 3.64 -10.96 -7.00
N PHE A 403 3.25 -12.06 -6.32
CA PHE A 403 3.06 -12.11 -4.87
C PHE A 403 3.74 -13.31 -4.22
N ASP A 404 4.29 -13.10 -3.03
CA ASP A 404 4.85 -14.17 -2.20
C ASP A 404 3.79 -14.77 -1.27
N TYR A 405 2.86 -13.93 -0.81
CA TYR A 405 1.80 -14.29 0.13
C TYR A 405 0.45 -13.77 -0.32
N ALA A 406 -0.60 -14.41 0.17
CA ALA A 406 -1.97 -13.93 0.11
C ALA A 406 -2.60 -13.90 1.50
N ILE A 407 -3.30 -12.83 1.85
CA ILE A 407 -4.20 -12.81 3.01
C ILE A 407 -5.63 -12.91 2.51
N LEU A 408 -6.34 -13.94 2.95
CA LEU A 408 -7.77 -14.03 2.78
C LEU A 408 -8.45 -13.29 3.92
N ILE A 409 -9.17 -12.23 3.60
CA ILE A 409 -9.95 -11.40 4.51
C ILE A 409 -11.42 -11.76 4.29
N SER A 410 -12.06 -12.35 5.29
CA SER A 410 -13.42 -12.92 5.15
C SER A 410 -14.39 -12.28 6.12
N ASN A 411 -15.65 -12.13 5.68
CA ASN A 411 -16.79 -11.70 6.51
C ASN A 411 -16.59 -10.31 7.15
N SER A 412 -15.79 -9.44 6.53
CA SER A 412 -15.52 -8.11 7.07
C SER A 412 -16.70 -7.17 6.86
N GLN A 413 -16.99 -6.38 7.87
CA GLN A 413 -17.89 -5.24 7.76
C GLN A 413 -17.17 -4.06 7.08
N ALA A 414 -17.95 -3.15 6.52
CA ALA A 414 -17.42 -1.89 6.00
C ALA A 414 -16.91 -0.99 7.14
N ASN A 415 -15.89 -0.21 6.86
CA ASN A 415 -15.46 0.87 7.74
C ASN A 415 -16.61 1.88 7.95
N LYS A 416 -16.59 2.56 9.08
CA LYS A 416 -17.50 3.67 9.40
C LYS A 416 -16.79 4.99 9.17
N PRO A 417 -17.44 5.97 8.51
CA PRO A 417 -16.85 7.29 8.34
C PRO A 417 -16.41 7.94 9.64
N ILE A 418 -15.35 8.75 9.59
CA ILE A 418 -14.84 9.48 10.76
C ILE A 418 -15.88 10.47 11.31
N GLU A 419 -16.83 10.91 10.49
CA GLU A 419 -17.96 11.74 10.85
C GLU A 419 -18.92 11.08 11.86
N GLU A 420 -18.95 9.73 11.89
CA GLU A 420 -19.75 8.99 12.88
C GLU A 420 -19.12 9.01 14.29
N LEU A 421 -17.85 9.42 14.41
CA LEU A 421 -17.21 9.54 15.73
C LEU A 421 -17.76 10.72 16.54
N ASP A 422 -18.41 11.69 15.88
CA ASP A 422 -18.97 12.90 16.52
C ASP A 422 -20.46 12.77 16.87
N LYS A 423 -21.08 11.64 16.54
CA LYS A 423 -22.48 11.34 16.84
C LYS A 423 -22.59 10.50 18.11
#